data_ddacef3be8ef402d7e81846e66d42bd7
#
_entry.id   ddacef3be8ef402d7e81846e66d42bd7
#
_cell.length_a   1.000
_cell.length_b   1.000
_cell.length_c   1.000
_cell.angle_alpha   90.00
_cell.angle_beta   90.00
_cell.angle_gamma   90.00
#
_symmetry.space_group_name_H-M   'P 1'
#
loop_
_entity.id
_entity.type
_entity.pdbx_description
1 polymer ?
#
loop_
_entity_poly.entity_id
_entity_poly.type
_entity_poly.pdbx_seq_one_letter_code
_entity_poly.pdbx_strand_id
1 'polypeptide(L)'
;MGRSLAAIALALVTSARTPSTTSELSFPRDHGAHPDAPVEWWYWTGHLSDRAGNAYGFQVTFFRVRELYLAHFAWTDVSRKDFRSEEKMHLGLPGVASAASEKLDVSNEDWTARQSPAGAHLLAANGRAGELRLTLSPVKPPVLHGERGVSRKGPGAKESSRYVSITRLAATGTFVRSGKSQPLTGTAWFDHEWGSGVLPADAAGWDWFALQLDDGSELMLYRMRRADGSATPFSSGTFVPPLPGVALPLKWSDVAFTETRAWRSPRSKARYPAGWKITVASVGLDVGIEPLVADQELETPGSTGVTYWEGACAVKGTRARRPVAGRAYVELTGYAGRDVPGMAELSARARSVSPWAGSATSRSAGLRP
;
A
#
# COMPACT_ATOMS: atom_id res chain seq x y z
N MET A 1 3.20 53.70 -47.13
CA MET A 1 2.79 53.70 -45.69
C MET A 1 2.32 52.29 -45.36
N GLY A 2 3.21 51.48 -44.94
CA GLY A 2 2.91 50.10 -44.53
C GLY A 2 3.16 49.91 -43.03
N ARG A 3 2.16 49.57 -42.26
CA ARG A 3 2.30 49.25 -40.83
C ARG A 3 2.42 47.75 -40.64
N SER A 4 3.62 47.30 -40.24
CA SER A 4 3.86 45.93 -39.76
C SER A 4 3.23 45.77 -38.37
N LEU A 5 2.36 44.77 -38.27
CA LEU A 5 1.86 44.23 -36.99
C LEU A 5 2.80 43.09 -36.57
N ALA A 6 3.60 43.33 -35.54
CA ALA A 6 4.39 42.29 -34.87
C ALA A 6 3.47 41.51 -33.92
N ALA A 7 3.27 40.21 -34.17
CA ALA A 7 2.59 39.32 -33.27
C ALA A 7 3.58 38.88 -32.17
N ILE A 8 3.29 39.22 -30.91
CA ILE A 8 4.03 38.75 -29.75
C ILE A 8 3.43 37.40 -29.38
N ALA A 9 4.16 36.31 -29.66
CA ALA A 9 3.85 34.97 -29.15
C ALA A 9 4.30 34.87 -27.69
N LEU A 10 3.34 34.85 -26.78
CA LEU A 10 3.61 34.62 -25.35
C LEU A 10 3.73 33.09 -25.14
N ALA A 11 4.96 32.60 -25.07
CA ALA A 11 5.22 31.22 -24.72
C ALA A 11 4.96 31.01 -23.23
N LEU A 12 3.86 30.37 -22.86
CA LEU A 12 3.60 29.85 -21.53
C LEU A 12 4.54 28.66 -21.29
N VAL A 13 5.70 28.94 -20.69
CA VAL A 13 6.55 27.91 -20.12
C VAL A 13 5.90 27.47 -18.80
N THR A 14 5.11 26.42 -18.84
CA THR A 14 4.66 25.70 -17.64
C THR A 14 5.87 24.99 -17.06
N SER A 15 6.54 25.66 -16.12
CA SER A 15 7.59 25.09 -15.30
C SER A 15 6.97 23.99 -14.43
N ALA A 16 7.16 22.74 -14.83
CA ALA A 16 6.86 21.62 -13.96
C ALA A 16 7.77 21.72 -12.71
N ARG A 17 7.21 22.21 -11.62
CA ARG A 17 7.89 22.22 -10.33
C ARG A 17 8.20 20.77 -9.94
N THR A 18 9.47 20.43 -9.86
CA THR A 18 9.94 19.24 -9.15
C THR A 18 9.41 19.33 -7.72
N PRO A 19 8.76 18.27 -7.18
CA PRO A 19 8.27 18.32 -5.80
C PRO A 19 9.44 18.68 -4.87
N SER A 20 9.28 19.74 -4.10
CA SER A 20 10.27 20.16 -3.11
C SER A 20 10.40 19.08 -2.05
N THR A 21 11.53 18.37 -2.02
CA THR A 21 11.84 17.32 -1.03
C THR A 21 12.04 17.86 0.39
N THR A 22 11.81 19.16 0.63
CA THR A 22 12.18 19.86 1.88
C THR A 22 11.01 20.37 2.70
N SER A 23 9.73 20.23 2.27
CA SER A 23 8.60 20.65 3.10
C SER A 23 8.44 19.69 4.28
N GLU A 24 8.33 20.23 5.48
CA GLU A 24 7.99 19.50 6.69
C GLU A 24 6.56 18.96 6.56
N LEU A 25 6.36 17.68 6.93
CA LEU A 25 5.04 17.07 6.90
C LEU A 25 4.17 17.61 8.04
N SER A 26 2.92 17.90 7.74
CA SER A 26 1.94 18.44 8.69
C SER A 26 0.70 17.55 8.75
N PHE A 27 0.45 16.95 9.89
CA PHE A 27 -0.73 16.11 10.12
C PHE A 27 -1.83 16.88 10.84
N PRO A 28 -3.10 16.70 10.45
CA PRO A 28 -3.64 15.63 9.58
C PRO A 28 -3.60 15.92 8.07
N ARG A 29 -3.19 17.11 7.62
CA ARG A 29 -3.23 17.49 6.21
C ARG A 29 -2.50 16.49 5.31
N ASP A 30 -1.30 16.05 5.65
CA ASP A 30 -0.51 15.14 4.83
C ASP A 30 -0.93 13.66 4.95
N HIS A 31 -2.13 13.38 5.51
CA HIS A 31 -2.87 12.15 5.27
C HIS A 31 -3.80 12.28 4.06
N GLY A 32 -4.01 13.48 3.51
CA GLY A 32 -4.73 13.74 2.27
C GLY A 32 -3.88 13.50 1.03
N ALA A 33 -4.47 13.73 -0.14
CA ALA A 33 -3.81 13.51 -1.44
C ALA A 33 -2.74 14.57 -1.73
N HIS A 34 -1.72 14.15 -2.49
CA HIS A 34 -0.62 14.96 -3.01
C HIS A 34 -0.69 15.00 -4.54
N PRO A 35 -1.53 15.85 -5.16
CA PRO A 35 -1.81 15.83 -6.60
C PRO A 35 -0.56 15.97 -7.48
N ASP A 36 0.49 16.64 -6.98
CA ASP A 36 1.77 16.79 -7.68
C ASP A 36 2.58 15.48 -7.77
N ALA A 37 2.28 14.49 -6.92
CA ALA A 37 2.91 13.18 -6.98
C ALA A 37 2.23 12.32 -8.06
N PRO A 38 3.00 11.75 -9.01
CA PRO A 38 2.44 10.88 -10.04
C PRO A 38 1.77 9.61 -9.51
N VAL A 39 2.29 9.08 -8.39
CA VAL A 39 1.80 7.85 -7.76
C VAL A 39 1.66 8.07 -6.27
N GLU A 40 0.59 7.56 -5.71
CA GLU A 40 0.27 7.66 -4.29
C GLU A 40 -0.60 6.49 -3.87
N TRP A 41 -0.43 5.99 -2.64
CA TRP A 41 -1.31 4.97 -2.08
C TRP A 41 -1.53 5.14 -0.59
N TRP A 42 -2.73 4.76 -0.17
CA TRP A 42 -3.17 4.61 1.22
C TRP A 42 -3.47 3.14 1.45
N TYR A 43 -2.78 2.52 2.37
CA TYR A 43 -2.79 1.08 2.58
C TYR A 43 -3.08 0.77 4.04
N TRP A 44 -4.08 -0.05 4.27
CA TRP A 44 -4.41 -0.56 5.60
C TRP A 44 -4.35 -2.07 5.58
N THR A 45 -3.70 -2.63 6.60
CA THR A 45 -3.74 -4.06 6.90
C THR A 45 -4.01 -4.27 8.38
N GLY A 46 -4.47 -5.47 8.75
CA GLY A 46 -4.66 -5.75 10.15
C GLY A 46 -5.15 -7.15 10.45
N HIS A 47 -5.22 -7.37 11.74
CA HIS A 47 -5.71 -8.61 12.34
C HIS A 47 -6.90 -8.32 13.21
N LEU A 48 -7.97 -9.04 12.98
CA LEU A 48 -9.25 -8.88 13.64
C LEU A 48 -9.67 -10.20 14.28
N SER A 49 -10.51 -10.12 15.29
CA SER A 49 -11.19 -11.28 15.89
C SER A 49 -12.63 -10.96 16.20
N ASP A 50 -13.49 -11.97 16.14
CA ASP A 50 -14.86 -11.89 16.60
C ASP A 50 -14.98 -12.27 18.10
N ARG A 51 -16.20 -12.20 18.63
CA ARG A 51 -16.48 -12.57 20.03
C ARG A 51 -16.25 -14.04 20.35
N ALA A 52 -16.24 -14.91 19.34
CA ALA A 52 -15.97 -16.34 19.50
C ALA A 52 -14.45 -16.65 19.42
N GLY A 53 -13.61 -15.64 19.17
CA GLY A 53 -12.17 -15.80 19.04
C GLY A 53 -11.70 -16.25 17.66
N ASN A 54 -12.57 -16.30 16.66
CA ASN A 54 -12.14 -16.57 15.29
C ASN A 54 -11.28 -15.41 14.80
N ALA A 55 -10.17 -15.76 14.13
CA ALA A 55 -9.19 -14.79 13.65
C ALA A 55 -9.37 -14.49 12.16
N TYR A 56 -9.17 -13.23 11.81
CA TYR A 56 -9.27 -12.72 10.45
C TYR A 56 -8.10 -11.80 10.11
N GLY A 57 -7.71 -11.77 8.84
CA GLY A 57 -6.84 -10.77 8.26
C GLY A 57 -7.60 -9.90 7.26
N PHE A 58 -7.19 -8.65 7.11
CA PHE A 58 -7.71 -7.78 6.05
C PHE A 58 -6.61 -6.91 5.47
N GLN A 59 -6.79 -6.54 4.22
CA GLN A 59 -6.04 -5.49 3.52
C GLN A 59 -7.05 -4.65 2.73
N VAL A 60 -6.88 -3.33 2.77
CA VAL A 60 -7.57 -2.37 1.90
C VAL A 60 -6.54 -1.35 1.43
N THR A 61 -6.43 -1.19 0.13
CA THR A 61 -5.54 -0.19 -0.46
C THR A 61 -6.29 0.66 -1.46
N PHE A 62 -6.06 1.97 -1.41
CA PHE A 62 -6.42 2.89 -2.48
C PHE A 62 -5.13 3.38 -3.13
N PHE A 63 -5.10 3.35 -4.46
CA PHE A 63 -3.99 3.88 -5.25
C PHE A 63 -4.50 5.03 -6.11
N ARG A 64 -3.67 6.04 -6.27
CA ARG A 64 -3.84 7.07 -7.28
C ARG A 64 -2.62 7.08 -8.20
N VAL A 65 -2.87 6.95 -9.48
CA VAL A 65 -1.87 7.05 -10.54
C VAL A 65 -2.33 8.13 -11.50
N ARG A 66 -1.91 9.38 -11.24
CA ARG A 66 -2.44 10.57 -11.92
C ARG A 66 -3.96 10.67 -11.74
N GLU A 67 -4.74 10.57 -12.83
CA GLU A 67 -6.20 10.63 -12.83
C GLU A 67 -6.87 9.27 -12.60
N LEU A 68 -6.07 8.20 -12.48
CA LEU A 68 -6.57 6.85 -12.28
C LEU A 68 -6.58 6.47 -10.81
N TYR A 69 -7.71 5.97 -10.35
CA TYR A 69 -7.92 5.48 -9.00
C TYR A 69 -8.16 3.97 -9.03
N LEU A 70 -7.34 3.24 -8.29
CA LEU A 70 -7.48 1.80 -8.12
C LEU A 70 -7.70 1.50 -6.64
N ALA A 71 -8.33 0.39 -6.35
CA ALA A 71 -8.49 -0.08 -4.98
C ALA A 71 -8.49 -1.60 -4.92
N HIS A 72 -7.85 -2.15 -3.89
CA HIS A 72 -7.84 -3.57 -3.59
C HIS A 72 -8.40 -3.82 -2.19
N PHE A 73 -9.17 -4.88 -2.05
CA PHE A 73 -9.66 -5.38 -0.78
C PHE A 73 -9.38 -6.87 -0.68
N ALA A 74 -8.74 -7.30 0.40
CA ALA A 74 -8.52 -8.69 0.71
C ALA A 74 -9.03 -9.04 2.11
N TRP A 75 -9.60 -10.24 2.24
CA TRP A 75 -10.12 -10.81 3.47
C TRP A 75 -9.62 -12.23 3.66
N THR A 76 -9.01 -12.49 4.81
CA THR A 76 -8.55 -13.81 5.23
C THR A 76 -9.39 -14.33 6.40
N ASP A 77 -10.09 -15.43 6.22
CA ASP A 77 -10.72 -16.20 7.30
C ASP A 77 -9.76 -17.33 7.71
N VAL A 78 -9.07 -17.14 8.83
CA VAL A 78 -8.00 -18.04 9.27
C VAL A 78 -8.56 -19.41 9.63
N SER A 79 -9.74 -19.46 10.26
CA SER A 79 -10.37 -20.70 10.71
C SER A 79 -10.80 -21.59 9.53
N ARG A 80 -11.25 -20.99 8.46
CA ARG A 80 -11.68 -21.65 7.22
C ARG A 80 -10.56 -21.83 6.21
N LYS A 81 -9.40 -21.20 6.44
CA LYS A 81 -8.30 -21.12 5.47
C LYS A 81 -8.79 -20.55 4.11
N ASP A 82 -9.72 -19.59 4.17
CA ASP A 82 -10.33 -18.96 3.00
C ASP A 82 -9.77 -17.56 2.83
N PHE A 83 -9.34 -17.26 1.61
CA PHE A 83 -8.84 -15.94 1.21
C PHE A 83 -9.66 -15.45 0.03
N ARG A 84 -10.12 -14.23 0.09
CA ARG A 84 -10.91 -13.56 -0.96
C ARG A 84 -10.34 -12.19 -1.22
N SER A 85 -10.28 -11.81 -2.49
CA SER A 85 -9.87 -10.46 -2.89
C SER A 85 -10.78 -9.89 -3.95
N GLU A 86 -10.87 -8.58 -3.98
CA GLU A 86 -11.60 -7.78 -4.95
C GLU A 86 -10.75 -6.58 -5.37
N GLU A 87 -11.03 -6.06 -6.54
CA GLU A 87 -10.33 -4.89 -7.10
C GLU A 87 -11.31 -3.93 -7.76
N LYS A 88 -10.95 -2.65 -7.79
CA LYS A 88 -11.68 -1.59 -8.52
C LYS A 88 -10.70 -0.72 -9.28
N MET A 89 -11.12 -0.17 -10.41
CA MET A 89 -10.37 0.82 -11.17
C MET A 89 -11.32 1.80 -11.87
N HIS A 90 -11.14 3.09 -11.58
CA HIS A 90 -11.95 4.15 -12.16
C HIS A 90 -11.09 5.39 -12.48
N LEU A 91 -11.57 6.22 -13.38
CA LEU A 91 -11.07 7.59 -13.51
C LEU A 91 -11.55 8.43 -12.32
N GLY A 92 -10.74 9.41 -11.95
CA GLY A 92 -11.08 10.39 -10.92
C GLY A 92 -12.21 11.31 -11.37
N LEU A 93 -13.44 10.93 -11.04
CA LEU A 93 -14.65 11.69 -11.35
C LEU A 93 -15.46 11.88 -10.06
N PRO A 94 -16.09 13.06 -9.88
CA PRO A 94 -16.95 13.31 -8.73
C PRO A 94 -18.03 12.23 -8.60
N GLY A 95 -18.16 11.68 -7.38
CA GLY A 95 -19.13 10.61 -7.09
C GLY A 95 -18.72 9.21 -7.56
N VAL A 96 -17.58 9.05 -8.26
CA VAL A 96 -17.04 7.75 -8.70
C VAL A 96 -15.77 7.44 -7.92
N ALA A 97 -14.71 8.23 -8.11
CA ALA A 97 -13.45 8.04 -7.38
C ALA A 97 -12.79 9.39 -7.14
N SER A 98 -12.28 9.61 -5.94
CA SER A 98 -11.68 10.88 -5.55
C SER A 98 -10.76 10.73 -4.32
N ALA A 99 -9.89 11.72 -4.13
CA ALA A 99 -9.14 11.91 -2.90
C ALA A 99 -9.00 13.41 -2.60
N ALA A 100 -9.28 13.81 -1.36
CA ALA A 100 -9.14 15.19 -0.90
C ALA A 100 -7.70 15.49 -0.50
N SER A 101 -7.22 16.72 -0.76
CA SER A 101 -5.84 17.12 -0.43
C SER A 101 -5.67 17.64 1.01
N GLU A 102 -6.75 18.05 1.67
CA GLU A 102 -6.67 18.71 2.98
C GLU A 102 -6.76 17.73 4.16
N LYS A 103 -7.14 16.50 3.91
CA LYS A 103 -7.35 15.45 4.92
C LYS A 103 -7.47 14.09 4.25
N LEU A 104 -7.34 13.03 5.04
CA LEU A 104 -7.70 11.69 4.58
C LEU A 104 -9.21 11.65 4.25
N ASP A 105 -9.51 11.61 2.96
CA ASP A 105 -10.84 11.36 2.42
C ASP A 105 -10.66 10.83 1.00
N VAL A 106 -10.57 9.51 0.86
CA VAL A 106 -10.38 8.81 -0.40
C VAL A 106 -11.53 7.84 -0.64
N SER A 107 -11.97 7.75 -1.89
CA SER A 107 -13.07 6.87 -2.29
C SER A 107 -12.83 6.25 -3.67
N ASN A 108 -13.39 5.07 -3.87
CA ASN A 108 -13.53 4.40 -5.15
C ASN A 108 -14.88 3.69 -5.14
N GLU A 109 -15.89 4.30 -5.74
CA GLU A 109 -17.32 3.99 -5.59
C GLU A 109 -17.75 3.99 -4.11
N ASP A 110 -18.25 2.87 -3.61
CA ASP A 110 -18.70 2.67 -2.24
C ASP A 110 -17.60 2.28 -1.25
N TRP A 111 -16.37 2.03 -1.73
CA TRP A 111 -15.21 1.87 -0.85
C TRP A 111 -14.68 3.24 -0.44
N THR A 112 -14.46 3.42 0.85
CA THR A 112 -14.07 4.73 1.39
C THR A 112 -13.09 4.60 2.55
N ALA A 113 -12.18 5.57 2.66
CA ALA A 113 -11.41 5.80 3.88
C ALA A 113 -11.43 7.29 4.21
N ARG A 114 -11.89 7.63 5.41
CA ARG A 114 -12.06 9.02 5.85
C ARG A 114 -11.53 9.21 7.26
N GLN A 115 -10.92 10.35 7.54
CA GLN A 115 -10.57 10.72 8.90
C GLN A 115 -11.77 11.37 9.61
N SER A 116 -12.10 10.87 10.79
CA SER A 116 -13.09 11.48 11.66
C SER A 116 -12.53 12.74 12.34
N PRO A 117 -13.39 13.62 12.90
CA PRO A 117 -12.91 14.77 13.68
C PRO A 117 -12.02 14.40 14.87
N ALA A 118 -12.17 13.20 15.42
CA ALA A 118 -11.33 12.66 16.51
C ALA A 118 -10.03 12.00 16.01
N GLY A 119 -9.73 12.06 14.71
CA GLY A 119 -8.50 11.51 14.15
C GLY A 119 -8.54 10.01 13.80
N ALA A 120 -9.64 9.31 14.08
CA ALA A 120 -9.78 7.91 13.68
C ALA A 120 -10.02 7.79 12.17
N HIS A 121 -9.50 6.73 11.54
CA HIS A 121 -9.80 6.39 10.15
C HIS A 121 -11.07 5.53 10.10
N LEU A 122 -12.06 5.98 9.34
CA LEU A 122 -13.30 5.25 9.06
C LEU A 122 -13.11 4.56 7.71
N LEU A 123 -13.02 3.24 7.72
CA LEU A 123 -12.71 2.42 6.55
C LEU A 123 -13.93 1.57 6.20
N ALA A 124 -14.30 1.56 4.91
CA ALA A 124 -15.35 0.70 4.38
C ALA A 124 -14.92 0.10 3.04
N ALA A 125 -15.08 -1.22 2.92
CA ALA A 125 -14.89 -1.96 1.68
C ALA A 125 -15.84 -3.16 1.64
N ASN A 126 -16.19 -3.62 0.44
CA ASN A 126 -17.04 -4.78 0.26
C ASN A 126 -16.58 -5.64 -0.92
N GLY A 127 -17.05 -6.86 -0.96
CA GLY A 127 -16.76 -7.81 -2.02
C GLY A 127 -17.47 -9.14 -1.81
N ARG A 128 -17.06 -10.15 -2.54
CA ARG A 128 -17.63 -11.51 -2.42
C ARG A 128 -17.48 -12.13 -1.03
N ALA A 129 -16.46 -11.70 -0.28
CA ALA A 129 -16.27 -12.14 1.11
C ALA A 129 -17.38 -11.60 2.04
N GLY A 130 -17.80 -10.38 1.82
CA GLY A 130 -18.75 -9.62 2.63
C GLY A 130 -18.41 -8.13 2.64
N GLU A 131 -19.02 -7.39 3.55
CA GLU A 131 -18.80 -5.95 3.74
C GLU A 131 -18.06 -5.71 5.06
N LEU A 132 -16.93 -5.01 4.99
CA LEU A 132 -16.10 -4.59 6.11
C LEU A 132 -16.34 -3.11 6.42
N ARG A 133 -16.62 -2.78 7.67
CA ARG A 133 -16.66 -1.41 8.19
C ARG A 133 -15.85 -1.33 9.46
N LEU A 134 -14.82 -0.48 9.49
CA LEU A 134 -13.92 -0.33 10.63
C LEU A 134 -13.79 1.14 11.04
N THR A 135 -13.66 1.32 12.35
CA THR A 135 -13.10 2.51 12.99
C THR A 135 -11.72 2.15 13.50
N LEU A 136 -10.70 2.83 12.97
CA LEU A 136 -9.29 2.57 13.25
C LEU A 136 -8.72 3.77 13.98
N SER A 137 -8.50 3.63 15.29
CA SER A 137 -8.03 4.71 16.17
C SER A 137 -6.52 4.64 16.36
N PRO A 138 -5.74 5.69 15.98
CA PRO A 138 -4.30 5.72 16.20
C PRO A 138 -3.93 5.52 17.68
N VAL A 139 -3.02 4.58 17.94
CA VAL A 139 -2.47 4.31 19.30
C VAL A 139 -1.10 4.94 19.44
N LYS A 140 -0.41 5.13 18.33
CA LYS A 140 0.91 5.78 18.25
C LYS A 140 0.87 6.93 17.25
N PRO A 141 1.79 7.93 17.39
CA PRO A 141 1.93 9.00 16.41
C PRO A 141 2.43 8.47 15.07
N PRO A 142 2.28 9.25 13.97
CA PRO A 142 2.85 8.92 12.68
C PRO A 142 4.37 8.72 12.76
N VAL A 143 4.86 7.72 12.05
CA VAL A 143 6.28 7.38 11.88
C VAL A 143 6.73 7.76 10.49
N LEU A 144 7.78 8.55 10.39
CA LEU A 144 8.38 8.97 9.13
C LEU A 144 9.51 7.99 8.78
N HIS A 145 9.38 7.28 7.65
CA HIS A 145 10.41 6.34 7.21
C HIS A 145 11.52 7.02 6.43
N GLY A 146 12.71 6.43 6.47
CA GLY A 146 13.89 7.00 5.83
C GLY A 146 14.39 8.28 6.49
N GLU A 147 14.90 9.22 5.72
CA GLU A 147 15.38 10.51 6.23
C GLU A 147 14.23 11.52 6.27
N ARG A 148 13.67 11.76 7.47
CA ARG A 148 12.54 12.70 7.69
C ARG A 148 11.36 12.43 6.73
N GLY A 149 11.02 11.16 6.53
CA GLY A 149 9.92 10.74 5.66
C GLY A 149 10.30 10.62 4.17
N VAL A 150 11.57 10.78 3.81
CA VAL A 150 12.06 10.50 2.46
C VAL A 150 12.65 9.10 2.43
N SER A 151 11.95 8.17 1.80
CA SER A 151 12.35 6.78 1.60
C SER A 151 12.98 6.63 0.21
N ARG A 152 14.29 6.36 0.17
CA ARG A 152 15.01 6.14 -1.08
C ARG A 152 14.82 4.69 -1.53
N LYS A 153 14.49 4.51 -2.81
CA LYS A 153 14.33 3.19 -3.45
C LYS A 153 15.51 2.85 -4.38
N GLY A 154 16.29 3.86 -4.77
CA GLY A 154 17.42 3.73 -5.68
C GLY A 154 18.37 4.94 -5.64
N PRO A 155 19.42 4.94 -6.51
CA PRO A 155 20.43 6.01 -6.55
C PRO A 155 19.91 7.31 -7.15
N GLY A 156 18.92 7.24 -8.04
CA GLY A 156 18.38 8.40 -8.75
C GLY A 156 17.51 9.29 -7.87
N ALA A 157 17.51 10.59 -8.15
CA ALA A 157 16.71 11.57 -7.39
C ALA A 157 15.20 11.29 -7.46
N LYS A 158 14.73 10.66 -8.54
CA LYS A 158 13.33 10.26 -8.73
C LYS A 158 12.99 8.90 -8.11
N GLU A 159 13.99 8.14 -7.67
CA GLU A 159 13.80 6.81 -7.05
C GLU A 159 13.63 6.96 -5.55
N SER A 160 12.68 7.78 -5.16
CA SER A 160 12.33 8.05 -3.75
C SER A 160 10.85 8.41 -3.64
N SER A 161 10.33 8.24 -2.43
CA SER A 161 8.97 8.57 -2.06
C SER A 161 8.95 9.29 -0.71
N ARG A 162 7.85 9.98 -0.41
CA ARG A 162 7.46 10.29 0.96
C ARG A 162 6.75 9.07 1.52
N TYR A 163 7.12 8.63 2.71
CA TYR A 163 6.58 7.43 3.32
C TYR A 163 6.33 7.63 4.81
N VAL A 164 5.07 7.46 5.20
CA VAL A 164 4.56 7.64 6.56
C VAL A 164 3.74 6.43 6.96
N SER A 165 3.90 5.97 8.20
CA SER A 165 3.05 4.90 8.78
C SER A 165 2.41 5.36 10.07
N ILE A 166 1.19 4.87 10.34
CA ILE A 166 0.68 4.73 11.70
C ILE A 166 0.78 3.24 12.04
N THR A 167 1.81 2.88 12.78
CA THR A 167 2.24 1.49 12.98
C THR A 167 1.31 0.68 13.87
N ARG A 168 0.40 1.35 14.60
CA ARG A 168 -0.62 0.70 15.43
C ARG A 168 -1.88 1.54 15.52
N LEU A 169 -2.98 0.97 15.04
CA LEU A 169 -4.33 1.50 15.22
C LEU A 169 -5.16 0.45 15.96
N ALA A 170 -5.91 0.86 16.97
CA ALA A 170 -6.94 0.00 17.55
C ALA A 170 -8.12 -0.08 16.59
N ALA A 171 -8.53 -1.30 16.26
CA ALA A 171 -9.59 -1.56 15.30
C ALA A 171 -10.86 -2.05 15.99
N THR A 172 -11.99 -1.41 15.66
CA THR A 172 -13.33 -1.87 16.03
C THR A 172 -14.24 -1.74 14.82
N GLY A 173 -15.24 -2.62 14.71
CA GLY A 173 -16.17 -2.51 13.60
C GLY A 173 -17.00 -3.75 13.39
N THR A 174 -17.42 -3.97 12.16
CA THR A 174 -18.30 -5.06 11.78
C THR A 174 -17.90 -5.67 10.44
N PHE A 175 -18.16 -6.95 10.30
CA PHE A 175 -18.18 -7.64 9.01
C PHE A 175 -19.57 -8.20 8.76
N VAL A 176 -20.15 -7.86 7.61
CA VAL A 176 -21.47 -8.33 7.21
C VAL A 176 -21.33 -9.37 6.12
N ARG A 177 -21.79 -10.59 6.37
CA ARG A 177 -21.81 -11.69 5.39
C ARG A 177 -23.18 -12.33 5.35
N SER A 178 -23.78 -12.40 4.16
CA SER A 178 -25.11 -12.97 3.95
C SER A 178 -26.18 -12.37 4.91
N GLY A 179 -26.15 -11.05 5.08
CA GLY A 179 -27.08 -10.31 5.94
C GLY A 179 -26.83 -10.43 7.46
N LYS A 180 -25.81 -11.22 7.87
CA LYS A 180 -25.45 -11.35 9.30
C LYS A 180 -24.27 -10.44 9.61
N SER A 181 -24.49 -9.52 10.55
CA SER A 181 -23.47 -8.62 11.07
C SER A 181 -22.70 -9.27 12.22
N GLN A 182 -21.38 -9.24 12.13
CA GLN A 182 -20.44 -9.80 13.10
C GLN A 182 -19.56 -8.68 13.64
N PRO A 183 -19.64 -8.34 14.92
CA PRO A 183 -18.73 -7.39 15.55
C PRO A 183 -17.29 -7.91 15.57
N LEU A 184 -16.37 -7.01 15.28
CA LEU A 184 -14.93 -7.29 15.22
C LEU A 184 -14.13 -6.31 16.06
N THR A 185 -13.04 -6.81 16.65
CA THR A 185 -12.01 -6.00 17.31
C THR A 185 -10.62 -6.49 16.89
N GLY A 186 -9.60 -5.63 17.01
CA GLY A 186 -8.24 -6.03 16.70
C GLY A 186 -7.28 -4.86 16.57
N THR A 187 -6.27 -5.04 15.74
CA THR A 187 -5.27 -4.01 15.44
C THR A 187 -5.06 -3.89 13.94
N ALA A 188 -4.71 -2.68 13.52
CA ALA A 188 -4.39 -2.38 12.13
C ALA A 188 -3.09 -1.58 12.02
N TRP A 189 -2.55 -1.59 10.84
CA TRP A 189 -1.43 -0.79 10.36
C TRP A 189 -1.92 0.12 9.23
N PHE A 190 -1.34 1.29 9.09
CA PHE A 190 -1.61 2.21 7.99
C PHE A 190 -0.32 2.71 7.39
N ASP A 191 -0.21 2.64 6.07
CA ASP A 191 0.83 3.26 5.28
C ASP A 191 0.25 4.30 4.32
N HIS A 192 0.94 5.42 4.20
CA HIS A 192 0.69 6.43 3.19
C HIS A 192 2.03 6.74 2.51
N GLU A 193 2.07 6.50 1.21
CA GLU A 193 3.29 6.72 0.44
C GLU A 193 2.97 7.40 -0.90
N TRP A 194 3.77 8.40 -1.27
CA TRP A 194 3.60 9.12 -2.53
C TRP A 194 4.94 9.54 -3.12
N GLY A 195 5.03 9.55 -4.45
CA GLY A 195 6.26 9.87 -5.15
C GLY A 195 6.18 9.73 -6.66
N SER A 196 7.33 9.57 -7.27
CA SER A 196 7.42 9.45 -8.73
C SER A 196 6.91 8.11 -9.27
N GLY A 197 6.86 7.06 -8.45
CA GLY A 197 6.57 5.69 -8.86
C GLY A 197 7.71 5.03 -9.66
N VAL A 198 8.90 5.64 -9.67
CA VAL A 198 10.07 5.07 -10.36
C VAL A 198 10.80 4.12 -9.42
N LEU A 199 10.96 2.89 -9.87
CA LEU A 199 11.77 1.87 -9.20
C LEU A 199 13.12 1.72 -9.90
N PRO A 200 14.17 1.24 -9.20
CA PRO A 200 15.44 0.90 -9.83
C PRO A 200 15.27 -0.09 -10.96
N ALA A 201 16.04 0.08 -12.03
CA ALA A 201 15.94 -0.79 -13.22
C ALA A 201 16.31 -2.25 -12.95
N ASP A 202 17.08 -2.53 -11.89
CA ASP A 202 17.47 -3.87 -11.46
C ASP A 202 16.51 -4.47 -10.40
N ALA A 203 15.44 -3.76 -10.02
CA ALA A 203 14.45 -4.26 -9.08
C ALA A 203 13.49 -5.24 -9.77
N ALA A 204 13.41 -6.46 -9.25
CA ALA A 204 12.47 -7.50 -9.69
C ALA A 204 11.17 -7.54 -8.86
N GLY A 205 11.09 -6.76 -7.79
CA GLY A 205 9.95 -6.69 -6.88
C GLY A 205 10.42 -6.35 -5.47
N TRP A 206 9.49 -6.42 -4.53
CA TRP A 206 9.81 -6.19 -3.12
C TRP A 206 9.09 -7.15 -2.20
N ASP A 207 9.64 -7.31 -1.00
CA ASP A 207 9.00 -7.95 0.14
C ASP A 207 8.84 -6.88 1.22
N TRP A 208 7.63 -6.66 1.67
CA TRP A 208 7.32 -5.72 2.73
C TRP A 208 6.74 -6.44 3.94
N PHE A 209 7.10 -5.95 5.14
CA PHE A 209 6.73 -6.54 6.41
C PHE A 209 6.31 -5.45 7.38
N ALA A 210 5.13 -5.60 7.99
CA ALA A 210 4.70 -4.86 9.16
C ALA A 210 4.47 -5.83 10.33
N LEU A 211 5.25 -5.68 11.38
CA LEU A 211 5.14 -6.49 12.60
C LEU A 211 4.60 -5.61 13.74
N GLN A 212 3.63 -6.15 14.47
CA GLN A 212 3.12 -5.59 15.72
C GLN A 212 3.33 -6.62 16.83
N LEU A 213 4.21 -6.32 17.79
CA LEU A 213 4.55 -7.22 18.87
C LEU A 213 3.72 -6.93 20.12
N ASP A 214 3.58 -7.95 20.99
CA ASP A 214 2.79 -7.90 22.22
C ASP A 214 3.45 -7.06 23.33
N ASP A 215 4.75 -6.79 23.21
CA ASP A 215 5.47 -5.88 24.08
C ASP A 215 5.26 -4.38 23.70
N GLY A 216 4.44 -4.12 22.70
CA GLY A 216 4.13 -2.78 22.21
C GLY A 216 5.15 -2.20 21.25
N SER A 217 6.14 -2.97 20.77
CA SER A 217 7.02 -2.55 19.69
C SER A 217 6.48 -2.95 18.32
N GLU A 218 6.93 -2.25 17.27
CA GLU A 218 6.65 -2.59 15.88
C GLU A 218 7.94 -2.57 15.04
N LEU A 219 7.88 -3.28 13.91
CA LEU A 219 8.94 -3.29 12.93
C LEU A 219 8.33 -3.19 11.54
N MET A 220 8.73 -2.19 10.76
CA MET A 220 8.56 -2.15 9.32
C MET A 220 9.88 -2.56 8.67
N LEU A 221 9.82 -3.44 7.68
CA LEU A 221 10.94 -3.76 6.79
C LEU A 221 10.43 -3.78 5.36
N TYR A 222 11.24 -3.29 4.42
CA TYR A 222 11.09 -3.65 3.02
C TYR A 222 12.42 -4.07 2.41
N ARG A 223 12.37 -5.14 1.62
CA ARG A 223 13.48 -5.68 0.83
C ARG A 223 13.18 -5.47 -0.63
N MET A 224 13.86 -4.52 -1.27
CA MET A 224 13.83 -4.38 -2.72
C MET A 224 14.72 -5.48 -3.31
N ARG A 225 14.13 -6.40 -4.08
CA ARG A 225 14.84 -7.57 -4.62
C ARG A 225 15.32 -7.35 -6.04
N ARG A 226 16.49 -7.89 -6.35
CA ARG A 226 16.97 -8.13 -7.70
C ARG A 226 16.49 -9.47 -8.24
N ALA A 227 16.69 -9.70 -9.54
CA ALA A 227 16.32 -10.95 -10.21
C ALA A 227 17.02 -12.19 -9.62
N ASP A 228 18.22 -12.04 -9.06
CA ASP A 228 18.97 -13.10 -8.37
C ASP A 228 18.49 -13.35 -6.93
N GLY A 229 17.49 -12.61 -6.48
CA GLY A 229 16.94 -12.68 -5.12
C GLY A 229 17.72 -11.87 -4.08
N SER A 230 18.84 -11.25 -4.44
CA SER A 230 19.59 -10.40 -3.53
C SER A 230 18.84 -9.10 -3.21
N ALA A 231 19.04 -8.58 -1.99
CA ALA A 231 18.51 -7.27 -1.61
C ALA A 231 19.33 -6.14 -2.24
N THR A 232 18.66 -5.08 -2.70
CA THR A 232 19.36 -3.86 -3.10
C THR A 232 19.85 -3.09 -1.87
N PRO A 233 20.87 -2.22 -2.01
CA PRO A 233 21.35 -1.36 -0.91
C PRO A 233 20.30 -0.38 -0.37
N PHE A 234 19.18 -0.20 -1.09
CA PHE A 234 18.08 0.68 -0.73
C PHE A 234 16.97 -0.03 0.06
N SER A 235 17.12 -1.34 0.31
CA SER A 235 16.31 -2.06 1.28
C SER A 235 16.56 -1.48 2.68
N SER A 236 15.50 -1.32 3.48
CA SER A 236 15.62 -0.68 4.79
C SER A 236 14.43 -1.03 5.70
N GLY A 237 14.44 -0.49 6.90
CA GLY A 237 13.34 -0.65 7.83
C GLY A 237 13.29 0.45 8.90
N THR A 238 12.34 0.29 9.80
CA THR A 238 12.20 1.16 10.96
C THR A 238 11.69 0.32 12.13
N PHE A 239 12.44 0.31 13.22
CA PHE A 239 11.98 -0.27 14.47
C PHE A 239 11.31 0.84 15.31
N VAL A 240 10.11 0.55 15.80
CA VAL A 240 9.32 1.48 16.64
C VAL A 240 9.21 0.87 18.03
N PRO A 241 9.92 1.40 19.03
CA PRO A 241 9.86 0.87 20.38
C PRO A 241 8.49 1.15 21.05
N PRO A 242 8.18 0.50 22.16
CA PRO A 242 7.03 0.90 22.98
C PRO A 242 7.12 2.38 23.38
N LEU A 243 5.97 3.04 23.52
CA LEU A 243 5.93 4.42 23.97
C LEU A 243 6.53 4.53 25.41
N PRO A 244 7.29 5.61 25.66
CA PRO A 244 7.49 6.85 24.90
C PRO A 244 8.70 6.81 23.95
N GLY A 245 9.13 5.67 23.47
CA GLY A 245 10.34 5.52 22.64
C GLY A 245 10.23 6.18 21.25
N VAL A 246 11.38 6.48 20.67
CA VAL A 246 11.53 7.12 19.36
C VAL A 246 11.83 6.05 18.30
N ALA A 247 11.22 6.18 17.12
CA ALA A 247 11.47 5.28 15.98
C ALA A 247 12.94 5.31 15.55
N LEU A 248 13.49 4.13 15.27
CA LEU A 248 14.90 3.92 14.90
C LEU A 248 14.97 3.44 13.43
N PRO A 249 15.56 4.21 12.52
CA PRO A 249 15.78 3.73 11.15
C PRO A 249 16.81 2.60 11.15
N LEU A 250 16.57 1.60 10.30
CA LEU A 250 17.41 0.42 10.13
C LEU A 250 17.93 0.39 8.68
N LYS A 251 19.21 0.11 8.52
CA LYS A 251 19.77 -0.27 7.23
C LYS A 251 19.53 -1.76 7.01
N TRP A 252 19.50 -2.20 5.77
CA TRP A 252 19.37 -3.63 5.49
C TRP A 252 20.52 -4.46 6.07
N SER A 253 21.72 -3.89 6.15
CA SER A 253 22.88 -4.51 6.81
C SER A 253 22.69 -4.81 8.30
N ASP A 254 21.74 -4.15 8.96
CA ASP A 254 21.44 -4.34 10.38
C ASP A 254 20.48 -5.53 10.61
N VAL A 255 19.97 -6.10 9.52
CA VAL A 255 18.93 -7.14 9.52
C VAL A 255 19.52 -8.45 8.98
N ALA A 256 19.56 -9.49 9.82
CA ALA A 256 19.74 -10.85 9.35
C ALA A 256 18.37 -11.41 8.95
N PHE A 257 18.25 -11.78 7.67
CA PHE A 257 17.01 -12.21 7.04
C PHE A 257 17.19 -13.58 6.39
N THR A 258 16.30 -14.52 6.73
CA THR A 258 16.33 -15.87 6.16
C THR A 258 14.92 -16.33 5.83
N GLU A 259 14.69 -16.78 4.61
CA GLU A 259 13.49 -17.49 4.20
C GLU A 259 13.57 -18.93 4.70
N THR A 260 12.57 -19.39 5.45
CA THR A 260 12.60 -20.72 6.10
C THR A 260 11.81 -21.77 5.34
N ARG A 261 10.79 -21.35 4.61
CA ARG A 261 9.90 -22.20 3.81
C ARG A 261 9.47 -21.48 2.53
N ALA A 262 8.88 -22.25 1.62
CA ALA A 262 8.26 -21.73 0.42
C ALA A 262 6.90 -22.40 0.19
N TRP A 263 6.02 -21.66 -0.47
CA TRP A 263 4.73 -22.12 -0.96
C TRP A 263 4.63 -21.87 -2.47
N ARG A 264 4.04 -22.81 -3.20
CA ARG A 264 3.80 -22.66 -4.64
C ARG A 264 2.32 -22.43 -4.88
N SER A 265 2.00 -21.31 -5.52
CA SER A 265 0.62 -21.02 -5.88
C SER A 265 0.04 -22.07 -6.84
N PRO A 266 -1.15 -22.61 -6.56
CA PRO A 266 -1.85 -23.48 -7.51
C PRO A 266 -2.38 -22.71 -8.73
N ARG A 267 -2.54 -21.37 -8.64
CA ARG A 267 -3.04 -20.50 -9.70
C ARG A 267 -1.91 -19.99 -10.59
N SER A 268 -1.09 -19.08 -10.09
CA SER A 268 0.00 -18.46 -10.86
C SER A 268 1.20 -19.36 -11.10
N LYS A 269 1.34 -20.47 -10.34
CA LYS A 269 2.53 -21.34 -10.27
C LYS A 269 3.76 -20.65 -9.69
N ALA A 270 3.65 -19.39 -9.25
CA ALA A 270 4.71 -18.67 -8.57
C ALA A 270 5.13 -19.38 -7.28
N ARG A 271 6.42 -19.25 -6.96
CA ARG A 271 6.98 -19.78 -5.73
C ARG A 271 7.28 -18.62 -4.77
N TYR A 272 6.47 -18.48 -3.74
CA TYR A 272 6.62 -17.45 -2.72
C TYR A 272 7.37 -17.99 -1.51
N PRO A 273 8.19 -17.16 -0.82
CA PRO A 273 8.56 -17.43 0.57
C PRO A 273 7.31 -17.58 1.43
N ALA A 274 7.33 -18.52 2.38
CA ALA A 274 6.18 -18.83 3.23
C ALA A 274 6.59 -19.08 4.69
N GLY A 275 7.61 -18.39 5.13
CA GLY A 275 8.13 -18.37 6.48
C GLY A 275 9.47 -17.65 6.51
N TRP A 276 9.73 -16.91 7.57
CA TRP A 276 10.93 -16.07 7.67
C TRP A 276 11.49 -16.09 9.08
N LYS A 277 12.81 -15.97 9.17
CA LYS A 277 13.52 -15.63 10.40
C LYS A 277 14.14 -14.26 10.21
N ILE A 278 13.86 -13.34 11.14
CA ILE A 278 14.37 -11.97 11.15
C ILE A 278 15.07 -11.72 12.47
N THR A 279 16.34 -11.29 12.40
CA THR A 279 17.11 -10.87 13.57
C THR A 279 17.63 -9.45 13.36
N VAL A 280 17.38 -8.57 14.35
CA VAL A 280 17.89 -7.20 14.40
C VAL A 280 18.64 -7.04 15.73
N ALA A 281 19.94 -7.25 15.70
CA ALA A 281 20.77 -7.35 16.91
C ALA A 281 20.79 -6.04 17.72
N SER A 282 20.76 -4.88 17.06
CA SER A 282 20.79 -3.55 17.69
C SER A 282 19.60 -3.28 18.62
N VAL A 283 18.45 -3.95 18.38
CA VAL A 283 17.25 -3.85 19.22
C VAL A 283 16.93 -5.16 19.95
N GLY A 284 17.83 -6.14 19.87
CA GLY A 284 17.72 -7.44 20.51
C GLY A 284 16.55 -8.29 20.02
N LEU A 285 16.12 -8.12 18.77
CA LEU A 285 15.00 -8.85 18.16
C LEU A 285 15.50 -10.10 17.43
N ASP A 286 14.86 -11.25 17.69
CA ASP A 286 15.04 -12.51 16.98
C ASP A 286 13.67 -13.21 16.89
N VAL A 287 13.05 -13.16 15.71
CA VAL A 287 11.67 -13.63 15.52
C VAL A 287 11.51 -14.49 14.28
N GLY A 288 10.62 -15.47 14.36
CA GLY A 288 10.07 -16.22 13.25
C GLY A 288 8.72 -15.65 12.84
N ILE A 289 8.44 -15.62 11.54
CA ILE A 289 7.18 -15.17 10.95
C ILE A 289 6.61 -16.32 10.13
N GLU A 290 5.34 -16.64 10.35
CA GLU A 290 4.64 -17.75 9.71
C GLU A 290 3.27 -17.31 9.18
N PRO A 291 2.95 -17.53 7.89
CA PRO A 291 1.62 -17.28 7.35
C PRO A 291 0.53 -18.01 8.12
N LEU A 292 -0.57 -17.33 8.44
CA LEU A 292 -1.76 -17.96 9.05
C LEU A 292 -2.53 -18.82 8.04
N VAL A 293 -2.48 -18.43 6.77
CA VAL A 293 -3.02 -19.17 5.62
C VAL A 293 -1.95 -19.13 4.54
N ALA A 294 -1.69 -20.25 3.88
CA ALA A 294 -0.64 -20.30 2.86
C ALA A 294 -1.05 -19.56 1.58
N ASP A 295 -2.28 -19.75 1.12
CA ASP A 295 -2.83 -19.12 -0.07
C ASP A 295 -3.49 -17.78 0.30
N GLN A 296 -2.72 -16.70 0.16
CA GLN A 296 -3.18 -15.32 0.28
C GLN A 296 -2.70 -14.52 -0.96
N GLU A 297 -2.73 -15.17 -2.11
CA GLU A 297 -2.34 -14.56 -3.38
C GLU A 297 -3.50 -13.75 -3.96
N LEU A 298 -3.22 -12.49 -4.34
CA LEU A 298 -4.12 -11.61 -5.09
C LEU A 298 -3.75 -11.65 -6.57
N GLU A 299 -4.76 -11.76 -7.41
CA GLU A 299 -4.68 -11.54 -8.84
C GLU A 299 -5.50 -10.29 -9.17
N THR A 300 -4.88 -9.29 -9.80
CA THR A 300 -5.51 -8.00 -10.06
C THR A 300 -5.50 -7.64 -11.55
N PRO A 301 -6.07 -8.51 -12.43
CA PRO A 301 -6.07 -8.30 -13.88
C PRO A 301 -6.90 -7.10 -14.32
N GLY A 302 -7.92 -6.72 -13.54
CA GLY A 302 -8.82 -5.60 -13.84
C GLY A 302 -8.29 -4.24 -13.39
N SER A 303 -7.22 -4.19 -12.59
CA SER A 303 -6.62 -2.96 -12.09
C SER A 303 -5.12 -2.88 -12.39
N THR A 304 -4.25 -3.22 -11.45
CA THR A 304 -2.80 -3.11 -11.63
C THR A 304 -2.26 -4.14 -12.63
N GLY A 305 -2.91 -5.28 -12.80
CA GLY A 305 -2.42 -6.40 -13.61
C GLY A 305 -1.31 -7.19 -12.94
N VAL A 306 -1.02 -6.92 -11.68
CA VAL A 306 -0.02 -7.62 -10.87
C VAL A 306 -0.65 -8.81 -10.18
N THR A 307 0.10 -9.89 -10.04
CA THR A 307 -0.20 -10.98 -9.11
C THR A 307 0.81 -10.91 -7.98
N TYR A 308 0.35 -10.79 -6.74
CA TYR A 308 1.19 -10.66 -5.56
C TYR A 308 0.59 -11.40 -4.38
N TRP A 309 1.40 -11.69 -3.36
CA TRP A 309 0.95 -12.35 -2.14
C TRP A 309 0.82 -11.31 -1.03
N GLU A 310 -0.29 -11.32 -0.30
CA GLU A 310 -0.66 -10.30 0.68
C GLU A 310 -1.27 -11.00 1.88
N GLY A 311 -0.51 -11.17 2.96
CA GLY A 311 -0.92 -12.14 3.94
C GLY A 311 -0.73 -11.83 5.41
N ALA A 312 -1.78 -12.21 6.17
CA ALA A 312 -1.78 -12.24 7.61
C ALA A 312 -0.86 -13.36 8.14
N CYS A 313 0.06 -12.99 9.05
CA CYS A 313 1.07 -13.88 9.61
C CYS A 313 1.08 -13.81 11.15
N ALA A 314 1.58 -14.87 11.78
CA ALA A 314 1.91 -14.91 13.19
C ALA A 314 3.40 -14.62 13.39
N VAL A 315 3.75 -14.02 14.51
CA VAL A 315 5.13 -13.75 14.94
C VAL A 315 5.40 -14.41 16.27
N LYS A 316 6.56 -15.08 16.42
CA LYS A 316 7.03 -15.62 17.70
C LYS A 316 8.56 -15.53 17.76
N GLY A 317 9.08 -15.25 18.95
CA GLY A 317 10.52 -15.23 19.16
C GLY A 317 10.92 -14.57 20.46
N THR A 318 11.98 -13.79 20.43
CA THR A 318 12.47 -13.03 21.59
C THR A 318 12.82 -11.60 21.23
N ARG A 319 12.64 -10.68 22.20
CA ARG A 319 13.19 -9.33 22.18
C ARG A 319 13.88 -9.04 23.51
N ALA A 320 15.11 -8.54 23.46
CA ALA A 320 15.94 -8.33 24.64
C ALA A 320 15.98 -9.57 25.57
N ARG A 321 16.09 -10.78 24.98
CA ARG A 321 16.11 -12.09 25.63
C ARG A 321 14.80 -12.47 26.37
N ARG A 322 13.71 -11.72 26.16
CA ARG A 322 12.38 -12.06 26.69
C ARG A 322 11.52 -12.63 25.57
N PRO A 323 10.70 -13.64 25.83
CA PRO A 323 9.74 -14.11 24.85
C PRO A 323 8.87 -12.97 24.35
N VAL A 324 8.60 -12.96 23.05
CA VAL A 324 7.69 -12.03 22.38
C VAL A 324 6.87 -12.79 21.37
N ALA A 325 5.61 -12.41 21.26
CA ALA A 325 4.72 -12.86 20.21
C ALA A 325 4.07 -11.64 19.52
N GLY A 326 3.38 -11.88 18.43
CA GLY A 326 2.72 -10.79 17.73
C GLY A 326 2.03 -11.23 16.46
N ARG A 327 1.71 -10.24 15.65
CA ARG A 327 1.12 -10.39 14.32
C ARG A 327 1.97 -9.65 13.31
N ALA A 328 1.98 -10.15 12.08
CA ALA A 328 2.58 -9.45 10.95
C ALA A 328 1.62 -9.46 9.75
N TYR A 329 1.78 -8.48 8.91
CA TYR A 329 1.27 -8.51 7.55
C TYR A 329 2.45 -8.45 6.59
N VAL A 330 2.43 -9.26 5.53
CA VAL A 330 3.55 -9.41 4.61
C VAL A 330 3.04 -9.28 3.19
N GLU A 331 3.68 -8.44 2.39
CA GLU A 331 3.43 -8.28 0.96
C GLU A 331 4.63 -8.76 0.16
N LEU A 332 4.39 -9.56 -0.87
CA LEU A 332 5.42 -10.14 -1.74
C LEU A 332 5.06 -9.87 -3.20
N THR A 333 5.82 -9.01 -3.87
CA THR A 333 5.61 -8.67 -5.28
C THR A 333 6.69 -9.23 -6.18
N GLY A 334 6.43 -9.34 -7.49
CA GLY A 334 7.41 -9.76 -8.49
C GLY A 334 7.78 -11.25 -8.49
N TYR A 335 7.00 -12.12 -7.80
CA TYR A 335 7.23 -13.58 -7.80
C TYR A 335 6.45 -14.31 -8.91
N ALA A 336 5.36 -13.72 -9.39
CA ALA A 336 4.50 -14.32 -10.40
C ALA A 336 4.89 -13.98 -11.85
N GLY A 337 6.12 -13.54 -12.06
CA GLY A 337 6.74 -13.38 -13.39
C GLY A 337 6.27 -12.15 -14.18
N ARG A 338 5.56 -11.22 -13.56
CA ARG A 338 5.30 -9.88 -14.13
C ARG A 338 5.63 -8.80 -13.14
N ASP A 339 6.37 -7.85 -13.66
CA ASP A 339 6.76 -6.63 -13.00
C ASP A 339 5.54 -5.81 -12.58
N VAL A 340 5.73 -4.98 -11.57
CA VAL A 340 4.81 -3.89 -11.27
C VAL A 340 4.64 -3.08 -12.57
N PRO A 341 3.41 -2.90 -13.09
CA PRO A 341 3.21 -2.25 -14.37
C PRO A 341 3.80 -0.84 -14.31
N GLY A 342 4.58 -0.50 -15.33
CA GLY A 342 5.10 0.85 -15.48
C GLY A 342 3.95 1.84 -15.67
N MET A 343 4.22 3.12 -15.35
CA MET A 343 3.25 4.23 -15.51
C MET A 343 2.60 4.28 -16.88
N ALA A 344 3.34 3.94 -17.95
CA ALA A 344 2.82 3.91 -19.31
C ALA A 344 1.76 2.82 -19.51
N GLU A 345 1.94 1.65 -18.90
CA GLU A 345 1.00 0.53 -19.00
C GLU A 345 -0.28 0.81 -18.21
N LEU A 346 -0.17 1.34 -17.00
CA LEU A 346 -1.34 1.76 -16.20
C LEU A 346 -2.11 2.87 -16.91
N SER A 347 -1.43 3.84 -17.51
CA SER A 347 -2.06 4.90 -18.32
C SER A 347 -2.73 4.37 -19.60
N ALA A 348 -2.20 3.32 -20.22
CA ALA A 348 -2.84 2.66 -21.38
C ALA A 348 -4.11 1.91 -20.95
N ARG A 349 -4.09 1.22 -19.81
CA ARG A 349 -5.26 0.55 -19.24
C ARG A 349 -6.36 1.56 -18.88
N ALA A 350 -6.01 2.71 -18.30
CA ALA A 350 -6.94 3.79 -18.00
C ALA A 350 -7.73 4.25 -19.24
N ARG A 351 -7.05 4.37 -20.38
CA ARG A 351 -7.71 4.73 -21.65
C ARG A 351 -8.68 3.66 -22.17
N SER A 352 -8.41 2.39 -21.90
CA SER A 352 -9.27 1.28 -22.35
C SER A 352 -10.56 1.11 -21.54
N VAL A 353 -10.61 1.65 -20.31
CA VAL A 353 -11.81 1.62 -19.43
C VAL A 353 -12.64 2.90 -19.53
N SER A 354 -12.21 3.91 -20.29
CA SER A 354 -13.00 5.13 -20.49
C SER A 354 -14.22 4.85 -21.37
N PRO A 355 -15.47 5.10 -20.87
CA PRO A 355 -16.67 4.94 -21.68
C PRO A 355 -16.73 5.87 -22.91
N TRP A 356 -15.80 6.82 -23.01
CA TRP A 356 -15.72 7.81 -24.09
C TRP A 356 -14.72 7.45 -25.19
N ALA A 357 -14.05 6.31 -25.16
CA ALA A 357 -13.10 5.88 -26.19
C ALA A 357 -13.77 5.42 -27.52
N GLY A 358 -15.08 5.52 -27.66
CA GLY A 358 -15.88 4.91 -28.72
C GLY A 358 -16.63 5.83 -29.68
N SER A 359 -16.31 7.14 -29.83
CA SER A 359 -17.05 7.96 -30.83
C SER A 359 -16.24 9.10 -31.46
N ALA A 360 -15.09 8.76 -32.04
CA ALA A 360 -14.42 9.63 -33.01
C ALA A 360 -14.35 8.95 -34.39
N THR A 361 -15.49 8.47 -34.92
CA THR A 361 -15.63 8.20 -36.33
C THR A 361 -16.14 9.48 -36.99
N SER A 362 -15.24 10.18 -37.65
CA SER A 362 -15.52 11.28 -38.54
C SER A 362 -16.55 10.86 -39.59
N ARG A 363 -17.78 11.35 -39.50
CA ARG A 363 -18.70 11.40 -40.62
C ARG A 363 -18.30 12.61 -41.48
N SER A 364 -17.45 12.40 -42.45
CA SER A 364 -17.32 13.32 -43.58
C SER A 364 -18.58 13.15 -44.44
N ALA A 365 -19.56 14.04 -44.24
CA ALA A 365 -20.66 14.18 -45.19
C ALA A 365 -20.12 14.84 -46.44
N GLY A 366 -19.92 14.05 -47.49
CA GLY A 366 -19.67 14.56 -48.84
C GLY A 366 -20.91 15.25 -49.37
N LEU A 367 -20.81 16.55 -49.55
CA LEU A 367 -21.66 17.29 -50.47
C LEU A 367 -21.12 17.06 -51.90
N ARG A 368 -21.92 16.51 -52.75
CA ARG A 368 -21.74 16.59 -54.21
C ARG A 368 -22.83 17.45 -54.79
N PRO A 369 -22.57 18.04 -55.99
CA PRO A 369 -23.14 19.29 -56.47
C PRO A 369 -24.59 19.22 -56.89
#